data_4616d7c57d0d973577ea3d5162b1641e
#
_entry.id   4616d7c57d0d973577ea3d5162b1641e
#
_cell.length_a   1.000
_cell.length_b   1.000
_cell.length_c   1.000
_cell.angle_alpha   90.00
_cell.angle_beta   90.00
_cell.angle_gamma   90.00
#
_symmetry.space_group_name_H-M   'P 1'
#
loop_
_entity.id
_entity.type
_entity.pdbx_description
1 polymer ?
#
loop_
_entity_poly.entity_id
_entity_poly.type
_entity_poly.pdbx_seq_one_letter_code
_entity_poly.pdbx_strand_id
1 'polypeptide(L)'
;MTEGSSRGAGRPRMPTRRDVLAAGSAAATLGTWNAFGAFGGLGAAATIGALGGCAPHPAAAYDGGWVGASFERGHLLRSGMPATKSGAPPAVAAVRRCAALVVGAGVAGLAAARALQKAGVDDVHVLELEDVAGGNSRGHTMSGMRCPLGAHYLPVPGESAVEVIELLDELGVRKTVAGRAVYDERMLCHSPQERLFIGGGWRDGLLPPLEGLPQAERAPTLAAYRAFAAAVTAAGSDGAFAIPTARARWSGALDALDAVTFSSWLDANGIVAPAMRWYLDYCCNDDYGAGSAQVSAWAGLHYFASRHGFRAPGSDDAHIGDASDAVLTWPEGNAWLAERLASPLGDRLHAGRVVLGVEETRDAVSVDAWNVAAQQRERWIAPRVVLSTPLFVSARLLQAPPPELVVAARQVRHAPWLVANLHLDAALDDRPGAPPSWDNVLYGSASLGYVDDMHQSTLPFAGPTVLTAYWALGGRSEAELGAGRERLLRETWSMWAGRVVADLATAHADLPGKISRIDLMRYGHAMAVPSPGVRSSPALRALAEVRGRIHFAHSDLSAYSVFEEAFYQGTRAGRAAAGRSIA
;
A
#
# COMPACT_ATOMS: atom_id res chain seq x y z
N MET A 1 34.80 32.60 64.71
CA MET A 1 35.17 33.93 64.20
C MET A 1 35.79 33.69 62.83
N THR A 2 35.30 34.06 61.71
CA THR A 2 34.27 34.96 61.19
C THR A 2 33.87 34.43 59.83
N GLU A 3 32.61 34.48 59.57
CA GLU A 3 31.95 34.14 58.25
C GLU A 3 32.41 35.07 57.12
N GLY A 4 32.53 34.52 55.95
CA GLY A 4 32.76 35.24 54.68
C GLY A 4 31.83 34.72 53.56
N SER A 5 30.66 35.35 53.47
CA SER A 5 29.66 35.13 52.44
C SER A 5 30.18 35.55 51.06
N SER A 6 30.12 34.66 50.03
CA SER A 6 30.25 35.02 48.63
C SER A 6 28.94 34.75 47.88
N ARG A 7 28.30 35.83 47.43
CA ARG A 7 27.11 35.85 46.59
C ARG A 7 27.44 35.31 45.19
N GLY A 8 26.80 34.22 44.80
CA GLY A 8 26.82 33.71 43.43
C GLY A 8 25.90 34.53 42.52
N ALA A 9 26.45 35.01 41.42
CA ALA A 9 25.73 35.69 40.33
C ALA A 9 24.88 34.69 39.56
N GLY A 10 23.55 34.95 39.50
CA GLY A 10 22.62 34.13 38.74
C GLY A 10 22.81 34.28 37.23
N ARG A 11 22.86 33.18 36.53
CA ARG A 11 22.81 33.13 35.07
C ARG A 11 21.40 33.51 34.56
N PRO A 12 21.23 34.29 33.50
CA PRO A 12 19.94 34.62 32.94
C PRO A 12 19.28 33.36 32.34
N ARG A 13 18.00 33.14 32.70
CA ARG A 13 17.15 32.10 32.12
C ARG A 13 16.75 32.52 30.70
N MET A 14 16.91 31.62 29.73
CA MET A 14 16.34 31.78 28.42
C MET A 14 14.80 31.66 28.51
N PRO A 15 14.04 32.50 27.76
CA PRO A 15 12.58 32.44 27.78
C PRO A 15 12.10 31.17 27.10
N THR A 16 11.08 30.55 27.65
CA THR A 16 10.42 29.37 27.08
C THR A 16 9.43 29.80 25.98
N ARG A 17 9.10 28.88 25.07
CA ARG A 17 8.16 29.10 23.94
C ARG A 17 6.82 29.75 24.35
N ARG A 18 6.41 29.70 25.62
CA ARG A 18 5.19 30.34 26.14
C ARG A 18 5.32 31.84 26.32
N ASP A 19 6.51 32.36 26.47
CA ASP A 19 6.74 33.79 26.76
C ASP A 19 6.76 34.66 25.48
N VAL A 20 6.85 34.05 24.30
CA VAL A 20 6.87 34.74 22.99
C VAL A 20 5.47 34.98 22.41
N LEU A 21 4.45 34.26 22.88
CA LEU A 21 3.08 34.37 22.36
C LEU A 21 2.19 35.44 23.04
N ALA A 22 2.69 36.15 24.03
CA ALA A 22 1.92 37.15 24.79
C ALA A 22 2.10 38.62 24.35
N ALA A 23 2.87 38.90 23.30
CA ALA A 23 3.18 40.29 22.90
C ALA A 23 2.77 40.56 21.43
N GLY A 24 1.49 40.43 21.12
CA GLY A 24 1.02 40.68 19.75
C GLY A 24 -0.48 40.89 19.64
N SER A 25 -1.09 41.68 20.52
CA SER A 25 -2.51 42.07 20.38
C SER A 25 -2.71 43.50 20.81
N ALA A 26 -2.62 44.47 19.87
CA ALA A 26 -3.31 45.74 19.96
C ALA A 26 -3.28 46.45 18.59
N ALA A 27 -4.46 46.90 18.19
CA ALA A 27 -4.82 48.00 17.28
C ALA A 27 -5.03 47.65 15.79
N ALA A 28 -6.29 47.61 15.37
CA ALA A 28 -6.88 48.72 14.60
C ALA A 28 -8.41 48.55 14.43
N THR A 29 -9.10 49.59 14.75
CA THR A 29 -10.55 49.77 14.78
C THR A 29 -11.11 50.34 13.48
N LEU A 30 -12.37 49.93 13.18
CA LEU A 30 -13.49 50.73 12.62
C LEU A 30 -13.50 51.14 11.15
N GLY A 31 -14.60 50.75 10.52
CA GLY A 31 -15.10 51.31 9.28
C GLY A 31 -16.44 50.71 8.85
N THR A 32 -17.53 51.09 9.54
CA THR A 32 -18.93 50.85 9.13
C THR A 32 -19.31 51.78 7.98
N TRP A 33 -20.04 51.26 6.97
CA TRP A 33 -21.07 52.06 6.28
C TRP A 33 -22.21 51.19 5.76
N ASN A 34 -23.41 51.48 6.26
CA ASN A 34 -24.72 51.07 5.74
C ASN A 34 -25.12 51.97 4.58
N ALA A 35 -25.86 51.45 3.60
CA ALA A 35 -26.99 52.15 3.02
C ALA A 35 -27.92 51.26 2.19
N PHE A 36 -29.17 51.37 2.49
CA PHE A 36 -30.42 50.88 1.92
C PHE A 36 -30.61 51.11 0.41
N GLY A 37 -31.48 50.28 -0.20
CA GLY A 37 -32.18 50.61 -1.43
C GLY A 37 -32.99 49.46 -2.02
N ALA A 38 -34.31 49.44 -1.77
CA ALA A 38 -35.27 48.48 -2.34
C ALA A 38 -35.82 48.95 -3.70
N PHE A 39 -36.47 48.00 -4.41
CA PHE A 39 -37.50 48.02 -5.49
C PHE A 39 -36.98 47.31 -6.76
N GLY A 40 -37.55 46.17 -7.13
CA GLY A 40 -38.82 46.02 -7.78
C GLY A 40 -38.70 45.38 -9.15
N GLY A 41 -39.16 44.14 -9.31
CA GLY A 41 -39.99 43.75 -10.45
C GLY A 41 -39.36 43.09 -11.70
N LEU A 42 -39.72 41.83 -11.90
CA LEU A 42 -40.05 41.14 -13.16
C LEU A 42 -39.01 40.97 -14.27
N GLY A 43 -38.75 39.68 -14.61
CA GLY A 43 -38.20 39.30 -15.89
C GLY A 43 -37.37 38.01 -15.82
N ALA A 44 -38.02 36.84 -16.03
CA ALA A 44 -37.35 35.57 -16.22
C ALA A 44 -36.50 35.57 -17.49
N ALA A 45 -35.20 35.38 -17.35
CA ALA A 45 -34.34 34.86 -18.40
C ALA A 45 -33.27 34.02 -17.71
N ALA A 46 -33.39 32.70 -17.87
CA ALA A 46 -32.40 31.73 -17.42
C ALA A 46 -31.11 31.93 -18.21
N THR A 47 -30.15 32.63 -17.64
CA THR A 47 -28.77 32.55 -18.07
C THR A 47 -28.08 31.46 -17.23
N ILE A 48 -27.85 30.33 -17.86
CA ILE A 48 -26.94 29.28 -17.36
C ILE A 48 -25.58 29.95 -17.24
N GLY A 49 -25.24 30.36 -16.02
CA GLY A 49 -23.89 30.79 -15.68
C GLY A 49 -22.95 29.59 -15.88
N ALA A 50 -22.11 29.66 -16.89
CA ALA A 50 -20.98 28.78 -17.03
C ALA A 50 -20.14 28.85 -15.75
N LEU A 51 -20.23 27.83 -14.92
CA LEU A 51 -19.22 27.55 -13.91
C LEU A 51 -17.92 27.39 -14.69
N GLY A 52 -17.01 28.36 -14.57
CA GLY A 52 -15.67 28.30 -15.08
C GLY A 52 -14.98 27.08 -14.46
N GLY A 53 -15.09 25.92 -15.10
CA GLY A 53 -14.25 24.80 -14.84
C GLY A 53 -12.82 25.25 -15.12
N CYS A 54 -11.94 25.17 -14.14
CA CYS A 54 -10.51 25.28 -14.33
C CYS A 54 -10.15 24.35 -15.49
N ALA A 55 -9.74 24.92 -16.62
CA ALA A 55 -9.21 24.13 -17.72
C ALA A 55 -8.05 23.30 -17.16
N PRO A 56 -8.02 21.99 -17.37
CA PRO A 56 -6.89 21.19 -16.94
C PRO A 56 -5.63 21.78 -17.55
N HIS A 57 -4.62 22.06 -16.73
CA HIS A 57 -3.30 22.44 -17.21
C HIS A 57 -2.87 21.43 -18.27
N PRO A 58 -2.42 21.85 -19.44
CA PRO A 58 -2.01 20.91 -20.47
C PRO A 58 -0.84 20.09 -19.95
N ALA A 59 -1.08 18.79 -19.71
CA ALA A 59 -0.04 17.84 -19.31
C ALA A 59 1.10 17.70 -20.34
N ALA A 60 1.01 18.40 -21.45
CA ALA A 60 2.03 18.49 -22.50
C ALA A 60 3.34 19.18 -22.06
N ALA A 61 3.41 19.72 -20.85
CA ALA A 61 4.57 20.47 -20.36
C ALA A 61 5.54 19.62 -19.51
N TYR A 62 5.18 18.40 -19.10
CA TYR A 62 6.03 17.58 -18.23
C TYR A 62 6.72 16.47 -19.02
N ASP A 63 7.98 16.20 -18.69
CA ASP A 63 8.68 15.00 -19.14
C ASP A 63 8.15 13.76 -18.38
N GLY A 64 8.36 12.54 -18.90
CA GLY A 64 7.98 11.30 -18.23
C GLY A 64 7.28 10.29 -19.11
N GLY A 65 6.68 9.28 -18.45
CA GLY A 65 6.04 8.18 -19.17
C GLY A 65 5.48 7.07 -18.28
N TRP A 66 5.04 5.98 -18.91
CA TRP A 66 4.73 4.75 -18.21
C TRP A 66 6.00 3.99 -17.87
N VAL A 67 6.14 3.55 -16.61
CA VAL A 67 7.31 2.85 -16.10
C VAL A 67 6.93 1.55 -15.38
N GLY A 68 7.92 0.73 -15.07
CA GLY A 68 7.81 -0.42 -14.18
C GLY A 68 7.27 -1.67 -14.84
N ALA A 69 5.95 -1.84 -14.97
CA ALA A 69 5.35 -3.08 -15.48
C ALA A 69 5.33 -3.15 -17.01
N SER A 70 5.75 -4.28 -17.55
CA SER A 70 5.54 -4.61 -18.95
C SER A 70 4.15 -5.21 -19.17
N PHE A 71 3.25 -4.38 -19.63
CA PHE A 71 1.89 -4.73 -19.99
C PHE A 71 1.85 -5.84 -21.06
N GLU A 72 2.70 -5.75 -22.06
CA GLU A 72 2.79 -6.71 -23.17
C GLU A 72 3.20 -8.08 -22.65
N ARG A 73 4.21 -8.17 -21.76
CA ARG A 73 4.64 -9.43 -21.14
C ARG A 73 3.53 -10.03 -20.28
N GLY A 74 2.86 -9.21 -19.47
CA GLY A 74 1.74 -9.65 -18.64
C GLY A 74 0.59 -10.25 -19.43
N HIS A 75 0.37 -9.82 -20.67
CA HIS A 75 -0.70 -10.30 -21.55
C HIS A 75 -0.29 -11.51 -22.41
N LEU A 76 0.98 -11.90 -22.48
CA LEU A 76 1.40 -13.08 -23.24
C LEU A 76 0.68 -14.36 -22.80
N LEU A 77 0.35 -14.49 -21.52
CA LEU A 77 -0.41 -15.63 -21.00
C LEU A 77 -1.81 -15.73 -21.64
N ARG A 78 -2.38 -14.62 -22.05
CA ARG A 78 -3.70 -14.56 -22.71
C ARG A 78 -3.61 -14.63 -24.24
N SER A 79 -2.63 -13.96 -24.83
CA SER A 79 -2.43 -13.88 -26.28
C SER A 79 -1.61 -15.06 -26.83
N GLY A 80 -0.97 -15.83 -25.96
CA GLY A 80 -0.07 -16.91 -26.35
C GLY A 80 1.36 -16.45 -26.66
N MET A 81 2.27 -17.42 -26.77
CA MET A 81 3.65 -17.15 -27.21
C MET A 81 3.66 -16.56 -28.62
N PRO A 82 4.67 -15.75 -28.96
CA PRO A 82 4.93 -15.39 -30.33
C PRO A 82 5.01 -16.65 -31.20
N ALA A 83 4.10 -16.77 -32.18
CA ALA A 83 4.06 -17.91 -33.05
C ALA A 83 5.19 -17.85 -34.09
N THR A 84 5.69 -19.01 -34.52
CA THR A 84 6.57 -19.12 -35.69
C THR A 84 5.81 -18.72 -36.95
N LYS A 85 6.51 -18.51 -38.05
CA LYS A 85 5.89 -18.25 -39.38
C LYS A 85 4.88 -19.33 -39.81
N SER A 86 5.01 -20.56 -39.29
CA SER A 86 4.08 -21.67 -39.52
C SER A 86 2.89 -21.70 -38.56
N GLY A 87 2.77 -20.75 -37.63
CA GLY A 87 1.71 -20.71 -36.61
C GLY A 87 1.92 -21.68 -35.43
N ALA A 88 2.98 -22.50 -35.45
CA ALA A 88 3.30 -23.42 -34.36
C ALA A 88 4.04 -22.71 -33.22
N PRO A 89 3.91 -23.17 -31.95
CA PRO A 89 4.75 -22.68 -30.87
C PRO A 89 6.24 -22.89 -31.19
N PRO A 90 7.14 -21.97 -30.80
CA PRO A 90 8.57 -22.15 -30.97
C PRO A 90 9.07 -23.42 -30.28
N ALA A 91 10.03 -24.10 -30.93
CA ALA A 91 10.69 -25.24 -30.32
C ALA A 91 11.40 -24.82 -29.01
N VAL A 92 11.51 -25.75 -28.07
CA VAL A 92 12.28 -25.53 -26.84
C VAL A 92 13.75 -25.42 -27.19
N ALA A 93 14.34 -24.25 -26.97
CA ALA A 93 15.75 -23.98 -27.29
C ALA A 93 16.70 -24.45 -26.20
N ALA A 94 16.24 -24.48 -24.93
CA ALA A 94 17.04 -24.91 -23.80
C ALA A 94 16.18 -25.68 -22.78
N VAL A 95 16.73 -26.77 -22.24
CA VAL A 95 16.15 -27.53 -21.12
C VAL A 95 17.06 -27.34 -19.92
N ARG A 96 16.54 -26.85 -18.82
CA ARG A 96 17.24 -26.61 -17.56
C ARG A 96 16.66 -27.50 -16.47
N ARG A 97 17.49 -27.96 -15.55
CA ARG A 97 17.09 -28.77 -14.39
C ARG A 97 17.56 -28.09 -13.12
N CYS A 98 16.77 -28.14 -12.06
CA CYS A 98 17.10 -27.60 -10.74
C CYS A 98 16.43 -28.40 -9.63
N ALA A 99 16.89 -28.24 -8.39
CA ALA A 99 16.33 -28.92 -7.24
C ALA A 99 14.96 -28.32 -6.83
N ALA A 100 14.79 -27.01 -6.98
CA ALA A 100 13.52 -26.33 -6.77
C ALA A 100 13.39 -25.10 -7.68
N LEU A 101 12.17 -24.84 -8.15
CA LEU A 101 11.85 -23.68 -9.00
C LEU A 101 10.76 -22.85 -8.37
N VAL A 102 10.97 -21.54 -8.35
CA VAL A 102 9.97 -20.54 -7.91
C VAL A 102 9.52 -19.72 -9.12
N VAL A 103 8.24 -19.54 -9.30
CA VAL A 103 7.63 -18.74 -10.38
C VAL A 103 7.06 -17.46 -9.79
N GLY A 104 7.64 -16.33 -10.16
CA GLY A 104 7.37 -15.00 -9.63
C GLY A 104 8.36 -14.60 -8.53
N ALA A 105 9.04 -13.45 -8.71
CA ALA A 105 9.98 -12.87 -7.75
C ALA A 105 9.39 -11.67 -6.99
N GLY A 106 8.08 -11.68 -6.71
CA GLY A 106 7.48 -10.82 -5.69
C GLY A 106 7.89 -11.26 -4.28
N VAL A 107 7.47 -10.52 -3.26
CA VAL A 107 7.82 -10.80 -1.84
C VAL A 107 7.59 -12.26 -1.47
N ALA A 108 6.44 -12.85 -1.87
CA ALA A 108 6.14 -14.25 -1.58
C ALA A 108 7.12 -15.23 -2.25
N GLY A 109 7.51 -14.97 -3.50
CA GLY A 109 8.47 -15.82 -4.20
C GLY A 109 9.88 -15.73 -3.63
N LEU A 110 10.32 -14.52 -3.31
CA LEU A 110 11.60 -14.28 -2.65
C LEU A 110 11.67 -14.91 -1.26
N ALA A 111 10.59 -14.82 -0.48
CA ALA A 111 10.46 -15.49 0.81
C ALA A 111 10.48 -17.01 0.69
N ALA A 112 9.83 -17.57 -0.36
CA ALA A 112 9.86 -19.01 -0.64
C ALA A 112 11.28 -19.48 -1.00
N ALA A 113 11.98 -18.75 -1.85
CA ALA A 113 13.38 -19.05 -2.21
C ALA A 113 14.30 -18.99 -0.99
N ARG A 114 14.16 -17.93 -0.14
CA ARG A 114 14.90 -17.84 1.13
C ARG A 114 14.61 -19.03 2.05
N ALA A 115 13.35 -19.43 2.18
CA ALA A 115 12.97 -20.55 3.03
C ALA A 115 13.55 -21.89 2.53
N LEU A 116 13.59 -22.12 1.21
CA LEU A 116 14.22 -23.27 0.58
C LEU A 116 15.72 -23.28 0.87
N GLN A 117 16.43 -22.16 0.68
CA GLN A 117 17.86 -22.04 0.97
C GLN A 117 18.18 -22.29 2.45
N LYS A 118 17.40 -21.69 3.37
CA LYS A 118 17.52 -21.96 4.82
C LYS A 118 17.26 -23.42 5.19
N ALA A 119 16.50 -24.13 4.36
CA ALA A 119 16.27 -25.57 4.52
C ALA A 119 17.38 -26.45 3.92
N GLY A 120 18.41 -25.85 3.29
CA GLY A 120 19.54 -26.55 2.70
C GLY A 120 19.31 -26.96 1.23
N VAL A 121 18.34 -26.36 0.54
CA VAL A 121 18.17 -26.54 -0.91
C VAL A 121 18.92 -25.41 -1.61
N ASP A 122 20.15 -25.71 -2.08
CA ASP A 122 21.03 -24.68 -2.65
C ASP A 122 20.73 -24.38 -4.12
N ASP A 123 20.27 -25.37 -4.88
CA ASP A 123 19.94 -25.25 -6.31
C ASP A 123 18.47 -24.81 -6.49
N VAL A 124 18.19 -23.59 -6.01
CA VAL A 124 16.90 -22.93 -6.13
C VAL A 124 16.98 -21.85 -7.20
N HIS A 125 16.13 -21.91 -8.22
CA HIS A 125 16.01 -20.90 -9.25
C HIS A 125 14.68 -20.17 -9.18
N VAL A 126 14.69 -18.88 -9.54
CA VAL A 126 13.51 -18.02 -9.53
C VAL A 126 13.30 -17.42 -10.92
N LEU A 127 12.10 -17.56 -11.49
CA LEU A 127 11.72 -16.95 -12.77
C LEU A 127 10.86 -15.71 -12.51
N GLU A 128 11.26 -14.58 -13.08
CA GLU A 128 10.53 -13.32 -12.97
C GLU A 128 10.14 -12.77 -14.34
N LEU A 129 8.89 -12.34 -14.47
CA LEU A 129 8.32 -11.78 -15.71
C LEU A 129 8.98 -10.45 -16.09
N GLU A 130 9.17 -9.59 -15.11
CA GLU A 130 9.74 -8.26 -15.29
C GLU A 130 11.27 -8.28 -15.32
N ASP A 131 11.88 -7.13 -15.57
CA ASP A 131 13.35 -7.01 -15.59
C ASP A 131 13.95 -6.91 -14.19
N VAL A 132 13.12 -6.66 -13.17
CA VAL A 132 13.52 -6.49 -11.76
C VAL A 132 12.58 -7.28 -10.86
N ALA A 133 13.12 -7.90 -9.84
CA ALA A 133 12.35 -8.55 -8.78
C ALA A 133 11.62 -7.54 -7.88
N GLY A 134 10.66 -8.01 -7.09
CA GLY A 134 9.97 -7.23 -6.08
C GLY A 134 8.44 -7.22 -6.21
N GLY A 135 7.89 -7.52 -7.40
CA GLY A 135 6.44 -7.48 -7.59
C GLY A 135 5.85 -6.09 -7.31
N ASN A 136 4.92 -5.98 -6.34
CA ASN A 136 4.38 -4.69 -5.88
C ASN A 136 5.33 -3.91 -4.96
N SER A 137 6.45 -4.49 -4.54
CA SER A 137 7.51 -3.87 -3.73
C SER A 137 8.71 -3.49 -4.59
N ARG A 138 8.51 -3.03 -5.82
CA ARG A 138 9.57 -2.53 -6.70
C ARG A 138 9.81 -1.04 -6.48
N GLY A 139 11.05 -0.62 -6.72
CA GLY A 139 11.45 0.78 -6.70
C GLY A 139 11.86 1.30 -8.07
N HIS A 140 12.09 2.57 -8.13
CA HIS A 140 12.50 3.34 -9.30
C HIS A 140 13.55 4.39 -8.91
N THR A 141 14.17 5.01 -9.89
CA THR A 141 15.10 6.12 -9.68
C THR A 141 14.77 7.26 -10.66
N MET A 142 14.49 8.43 -10.12
CA MET A 142 14.23 9.65 -10.87
C MET A 142 15.27 10.70 -10.52
N SER A 143 15.99 11.21 -11.49
CA SER A 143 17.03 12.26 -11.29
C SER A 143 18.02 11.93 -10.15
N GLY A 144 18.37 10.65 -10.00
CA GLY A 144 19.27 10.17 -8.94
C GLY A 144 18.61 9.92 -7.57
N MET A 145 17.34 10.23 -7.38
CA MET A 145 16.58 9.96 -6.17
C MET A 145 15.79 8.65 -6.31
N ARG A 146 15.83 7.83 -5.25
CA ARG A 146 15.07 6.60 -5.19
C ARG A 146 13.62 6.90 -4.81
N CYS A 147 12.68 6.13 -5.38
CA CYS A 147 11.25 6.23 -5.08
C CYS A 147 10.56 4.88 -5.23
N PRO A 148 9.42 4.61 -4.57
CA PRO A 148 8.67 3.38 -4.73
C PRO A 148 7.86 3.38 -6.02
N LEU A 149 7.65 2.19 -6.59
CA LEU A 149 6.67 1.96 -7.66
C LEU A 149 5.40 1.27 -7.13
N GLY A 150 5.27 1.10 -5.83
CA GLY A 150 4.15 0.42 -5.18
C GLY A 150 4.23 0.55 -3.68
N ALA A 151 4.36 -0.57 -2.95
CA ALA A 151 4.41 -0.59 -1.50
C ALA A 151 5.58 0.28 -0.97
N HIS A 152 5.27 1.22 -0.07
CA HIS A 152 6.20 2.27 0.34
C HIS A 152 6.57 2.23 1.83
N TYR A 153 5.92 1.36 2.64
CA TYR A 153 6.23 1.20 4.06
C TYR A 153 5.96 -0.21 4.56
N LEU A 154 6.48 -0.50 5.73
CA LEU A 154 6.17 -1.68 6.53
C LEU A 154 5.80 -1.21 7.94
N PRO A 155 4.58 -1.45 8.43
CA PRO A 155 4.27 -1.21 9.84
C PRO A 155 5.26 -1.96 10.74
N VAL A 156 5.60 -1.39 11.89
CA VAL A 156 6.38 -2.14 12.88
C VAL A 156 5.62 -3.44 13.19
N PRO A 157 6.22 -4.62 12.87
CA PRO A 157 5.49 -5.87 12.91
C PRO A 157 5.09 -6.24 14.35
N GLY A 158 3.83 -6.64 14.52
CA GLY A 158 3.35 -7.23 15.76
C GLY A 158 4.00 -8.60 16.03
N GLU A 159 3.91 -9.06 17.28
CA GLU A 159 4.55 -10.32 17.74
C GLU A 159 4.18 -11.55 16.91
N SER A 160 3.02 -11.54 16.28
CA SER A 160 2.56 -12.63 15.39
C SER A 160 3.33 -12.72 14.08
N ALA A 161 4.03 -11.67 13.65
CA ALA A 161 4.76 -11.63 12.38
C ALA A 161 6.18 -12.20 12.51
N VAL A 162 6.32 -13.37 13.11
CA VAL A 162 7.61 -13.98 13.49
C VAL A 162 8.60 -14.04 12.33
N GLU A 163 8.17 -14.39 11.12
CA GLU A 163 9.05 -14.51 9.95
C GLU A 163 9.59 -13.15 9.49
N VAL A 164 8.76 -12.10 9.61
CA VAL A 164 9.17 -10.72 9.28
C VAL A 164 10.11 -10.20 10.36
N ILE A 165 9.84 -10.46 11.64
CA ILE A 165 10.73 -10.13 12.75
C ILE A 165 12.10 -10.78 12.55
N GLU A 166 12.14 -12.07 12.20
CA GLU A 166 13.38 -12.79 11.88
C GLU A 166 14.14 -12.13 10.72
N LEU A 167 13.43 -11.71 9.67
CA LEU A 167 14.05 -10.99 8.54
C LEU A 167 14.65 -9.65 8.99
N LEU A 168 13.93 -8.86 9.77
CA LEU A 168 14.39 -7.56 10.23
C LEU A 168 15.60 -7.68 11.18
N ASP A 169 15.64 -8.73 12.00
CA ASP A 169 16.81 -9.05 12.85
C ASP A 169 18.03 -9.41 11.99
N GLU A 170 17.87 -10.26 10.96
CA GLU A 170 18.94 -10.62 10.03
C GLU A 170 19.49 -9.43 9.25
N LEU A 171 18.62 -8.51 8.85
CA LEU A 171 19.00 -7.28 8.15
C LEU A 171 19.56 -6.20 9.08
N GLY A 172 19.54 -6.41 10.39
CA GLY A 172 20.02 -5.46 11.38
C GLY A 172 19.12 -4.25 11.60
N VAL A 173 17.90 -4.28 11.03
CA VAL A 173 16.87 -3.23 11.20
C VAL A 173 16.31 -3.24 12.62
N ARG A 174 16.16 -4.45 13.20
CA ARG A 174 15.67 -4.67 14.55
C ARG A 174 16.72 -5.40 15.39
N LYS A 175 16.79 -5.07 16.67
CA LYS A 175 17.64 -5.74 17.67
C LYS A 175 16.88 -5.88 18.98
N THR A 176 17.24 -6.86 19.78
CA THR A 176 16.75 -6.98 21.15
C THR A 176 17.79 -6.42 22.12
N VAL A 177 17.43 -5.34 22.83
CA VAL A 177 18.30 -4.68 23.84
C VAL A 177 17.58 -4.72 25.18
N ALA A 178 18.18 -5.32 26.17
CA ALA A 178 17.60 -5.50 27.50
C ALA A 178 16.17 -6.07 27.49
N GLY A 179 15.91 -7.04 26.61
CA GLY A 179 14.62 -7.71 26.47
C GLY A 179 13.55 -6.92 25.70
N ARG A 180 13.89 -5.74 25.15
CA ARG A 180 12.99 -4.91 24.37
C ARG A 180 13.41 -4.87 22.89
N ALA A 181 12.44 -4.85 21.99
CA ALA A 181 12.68 -4.59 20.58
C ALA A 181 13.13 -3.13 20.38
N VAL A 182 14.22 -2.94 19.66
CA VAL A 182 14.74 -1.62 19.26
C VAL A 182 14.98 -1.65 17.77
N TYR A 183 14.42 -0.69 17.06
CA TYR A 183 14.56 -0.51 15.61
C TYR A 183 15.61 0.55 15.30
N ASP A 184 16.25 0.45 14.15
CA ASP A 184 17.16 1.50 13.67
C ASP A 184 16.34 2.76 13.36
N GLU A 185 16.58 3.83 14.12
CA GLU A 185 15.85 5.10 14.01
C GLU A 185 15.92 5.71 12.60
N ARG A 186 16.96 5.42 11.83
CA ARG A 186 17.09 5.90 10.43
C ARG A 186 16.10 5.23 9.47
N MET A 187 15.48 4.13 9.87
CA MET A 187 14.51 3.35 9.10
C MET A 187 13.09 3.49 9.64
N LEU A 188 12.93 4.09 10.81
CA LEU A 188 11.62 4.53 11.30
C LEU A 188 11.23 5.84 10.62
N CYS A 189 9.96 5.96 10.27
CA CYS A 189 9.45 7.19 9.70
C CYS A 189 9.68 8.36 10.66
N HIS A 190 10.31 9.43 10.18
CA HIS A 190 10.56 10.62 10.97
C HIS A 190 9.26 11.40 11.22
N SER A 191 9.14 12.01 12.40
CA SER A 191 8.04 12.95 12.69
C SER A 191 8.26 14.29 11.98
N PRO A 192 7.20 14.91 11.40
CA PRO A 192 5.80 14.46 11.40
C PRO A 192 5.53 13.34 10.39
N GLN A 193 4.76 12.34 10.80
CA GLN A 193 4.49 11.17 9.97
C GLN A 193 3.39 11.43 8.94
N GLU A 194 2.26 11.99 9.37
CA GLU A 194 1.07 12.13 8.51
C GLU A 194 0.31 13.43 8.76
N ARG A 195 -0.39 13.95 7.75
CA ARG A 195 -1.26 15.11 7.85
C ARG A 195 -2.41 15.07 6.85
N LEU A 196 -3.50 15.74 7.21
CA LEU A 196 -4.73 15.85 6.41
C LEU A 196 -4.99 17.29 5.96
N PHE A 197 -5.18 17.51 4.66
CA PHE A 197 -5.66 18.78 4.13
C PHE A 197 -7.19 18.83 4.17
N ILE A 198 -7.73 19.67 5.04
CA ILE A 198 -9.17 19.83 5.23
C ILE A 198 -9.52 21.30 5.55
N GLY A 199 -10.61 21.82 4.97
CA GLY A 199 -11.07 23.19 5.22
C GLY A 199 -10.05 24.26 4.81
N GLY A 200 -9.22 23.98 3.79
CA GLY A 200 -8.21 24.91 3.26
C GLY A 200 -6.91 24.99 4.07
N GLY A 201 -6.66 24.06 5.00
CA GLY A 201 -5.43 24.00 5.79
C GLY A 201 -5.03 22.59 6.18
N TRP A 202 -3.75 22.41 6.53
CA TRP A 202 -3.21 21.15 6.98
C TRP A 202 -3.47 20.91 8.46
N ARG A 203 -3.83 19.68 8.82
CA ARG A 203 -4.06 19.20 10.19
C ARG A 203 -3.17 17.98 10.45
N ASP A 204 -2.70 17.85 11.68
CA ASP A 204 -1.92 16.69 12.12
C ASP A 204 -2.79 15.43 12.17
N GLY A 205 -2.25 14.29 11.72
CA GLY A 205 -2.96 13.02 11.60
C GLY A 205 -3.96 12.98 10.44
N LEU A 206 -4.52 11.77 10.18
CA LEU A 206 -5.46 11.53 9.06
C LEU A 206 -6.94 11.55 9.49
N LEU A 207 -7.22 11.39 10.79
CA LEU A 207 -8.59 11.43 11.28
C LEU A 207 -9.15 12.87 11.19
N PRO A 208 -10.29 13.11 10.47
CA PRO A 208 -10.84 14.45 10.35
C PRO A 208 -11.09 15.10 11.73
N PRO A 209 -10.41 16.21 12.06
CA PRO A 209 -10.58 16.88 13.36
C PRO A 209 -11.94 17.54 13.43
N LEU A 210 -12.57 17.53 14.61
CA LEU A 210 -13.92 18.09 14.80
C LEU A 210 -13.99 19.58 14.47
N GLU A 211 -12.92 20.32 14.70
CA GLU A 211 -12.81 21.77 14.41
C GLU A 211 -12.86 22.06 12.90
N GLY A 212 -12.42 21.12 12.07
CA GLY A 212 -12.47 21.21 10.61
C GLY A 212 -13.87 20.95 10.02
N LEU A 213 -14.82 20.46 10.85
CA LEU A 213 -16.15 20.08 10.41
C LEU A 213 -17.19 21.17 10.69
N PRO A 214 -18.31 21.21 9.93
CA PRO A 214 -19.47 22.04 10.26
C PRO A 214 -19.95 21.76 11.69
N GLN A 215 -20.37 22.80 12.41
CA GLN A 215 -20.74 22.67 13.82
C GLN A 215 -21.82 21.59 14.06
N ALA A 216 -22.80 21.47 13.16
CA ALA A 216 -23.85 20.46 13.27
C ALA A 216 -23.35 19.02 13.16
N GLU A 217 -22.20 18.79 12.54
CA GLU A 217 -21.62 17.45 12.33
C GLU A 217 -20.68 17.02 13.46
N ARG A 218 -20.20 17.94 14.31
CA ARG A 218 -19.16 17.66 15.32
C ARG A 218 -19.61 16.63 16.36
N ALA A 219 -20.79 16.83 16.97
CA ALA A 219 -21.29 15.92 17.99
C ALA A 219 -21.65 14.53 17.43
N PRO A 220 -22.36 14.40 16.29
CA PRO A 220 -22.56 13.11 15.65
C PRO A 220 -21.24 12.40 15.27
N THR A 221 -20.24 13.13 14.77
CA THR A 221 -18.94 12.56 14.40
C THR A 221 -18.19 12.05 15.63
N LEU A 222 -18.14 12.81 16.73
CA LEU A 222 -17.51 12.34 17.96
C LEU A 222 -18.20 11.10 18.52
N ALA A 223 -19.54 11.04 18.46
CA ALA A 223 -20.29 9.84 18.86
C ALA A 223 -19.93 8.63 17.98
N ALA A 224 -19.80 8.82 16.67
CA ALA A 224 -19.38 7.77 15.74
C ALA A 224 -17.93 7.30 16.01
N TYR A 225 -17.00 8.21 16.30
CA TYR A 225 -15.64 7.86 16.67
C TYR A 225 -15.61 6.97 17.93
N ARG A 226 -16.36 7.34 18.97
CA ARG A 226 -16.44 6.56 20.22
C ARG A 226 -17.10 5.19 20.02
N ALA A 227 -18.18 5.15 19.23
CA ALA A 227 -18.87 3.89 18.91
C ALA A 227 -17.93 2.93 18.15
N PHE A 228 -17.19 3.44 17.18
CA PHE A 228 -16.25 2.63 16.42
C PHE A 228 -15.07 2.17 17.29
N ALA A 229 -14.51 3.02 18.15
CA ALA A 229 -13.45 2.66 19.09
C ALA A 229 -13.87 1.49 20.00
N ALA A 230 -15.08 1.57 20.55
CA ALA A 230 -15.65 0.49 21.37
C ALA A 230 -15.81 -0.81 20.56
N ALA A 231 -16.26 -0.72 19.31
CA ALA A 231 -16.44 -1.90 18.45
C ALA A 231 -15.10 -2.56 18.10
N VAL A 232 -14.06 -1.77 17.76
CA VAL A 232 -12.70 -2.29 17.48
C VAL A 232 -12.12 -2.97 18.72
N THR A 233 -12.26 -2.35 19.90
CA THR A 233 -11.78 -2.92 21.17
C THR A 233 -12.48 -4.25 21.47
N ALA A 234 -13.80 -4.31 21.27
CA ALA A 234 -14.55 -5.55 21.48
C ALA A 234 -14.17 -6.65 20.49
N ALA A 235 -13.91 -6.29 19.23
CA ALA A 235 -13.51 -7.23 18.18
C ALA A 235 -12.09 -7.76 18.39
N GLY A 236 -11.14 -6.93 18.84
CA GLY A 236 -9.71 -7.26 18.99
C GLY A 236 -9.38 -8.20 20.14
N SER A 237 -10.39 -8.60 20.96
CA SER A 237 -10.17 -9.52 22.07
C SER A 237 -9.73 -10.92 21.60
N ASP A 238 -8.98 -11.62 22.43
CA ASP A 238 -8.66 -13.06 22.33
C ASP A 238 -7.87 -13.50 21.07
N GLY A 239 -7.14 -12.63 20.39
CA GLY A 239 -6.35 -12.96 19.21
C GLY A 239 -7.19 -13.33 18.00
N ALA A 240 -8.42 -12.78 17.91
CA ALA A 240 -9.32 -12.92 16.77
C ALA A 240 -8.75 -12.27 15.49
N PHE A 241 -7.90 -11.26 15.64
CA PHE A 241 -7.23 -10.58 14.55
C PHE A 241 -5.70 -10.63 14.73
N ALA A 242 -4.99 -10.95 13.66
CA ALA A 242 -3.54 -11.02 13.64
C ALA A 242 -3.00 -10.78 12.23
N ILE A 243 -1.78 -10.31 12.12
CA ILE A 243 -0.97 -10.30 10.89
C ILE A 243 0.28 -11.14 11.19
N PRO A 244 0.52 -12.26 10.46
CA PRO A 244 -0.30 -12.83 9.36
C PRO A 244 -1.66 -13.36 9.82
N THR A 245 -2.67 -13.24 8.95
CA THR A 245 -4.06 -13.67 9.21
C THR A 245 -4.19 -15.16 9.51
N ALA A 246 -3.25 -15.99 9.06
CA ALA A 246 -3.20 -17.41 9.35
C ALA A 246 -2.97 -17.72 10.84
N ARG A 247 -2.52 -16.75 11.63
CA ARG A 247 -2.32 -16.85 13.09
C ARG A 247 -3.48 -16.34 13.91
N ALA A 248 -4.49 -15.75 13.25
CA ALA A 248 -5.73 -15.35 13.91
C ALA A 248 -6.55 -16.57 14.34
N ARG A 249 -7.19 -16.48 15.50
CA ARG A 249 -8.15 -17.50 15.95
C ARG A 249 -9.49 -17.27 15.28
N TRP A 250 -9.74 -18.02 14.22
CA TRP A 250 -11.00 -17.93 13.47
C TRP A 250 -12.16 -18.55 14.24
N SER A 251 -13.33 -17.90 14.25
CA SER A 251 -14.55 -18.34 14.94
C SER A 251 -15.79 -18.06 14.09
N GLY A 252 -16.94 -18.64 14.47
CA GLY A 252 -18.22 -18.36 13.81
C GLY A 252 -18.64 -16.88 13.87
N ALA A 253 -18.18 -16.13 14.86
CA ALA A 253 -18.40 -14.67 14.91
C ALA A 253 -17.67 -13.95 13.79
N LEU A 254 -16.47 -14.41 13.43
CA LEU A 254 -15.71 -13.86 12.31
C LEU A 254 -16.32 -14.27 10.95
N ASP A 255 -16.94 -15.46 10.85
CA ASP A 255 -17.70 -15.84 9.64
C ASP A 255 -18.87 -14.86 9.41
N ALA A 256 -19.57 -14.45 10.46
CA ALA A 256 -20.66 -13.47 10.36
C ALA A 256 -20.17 -12.07 9.93
N LEU A 257 -19.01 -11.64 10.41
CA LEU A 257 -18.38 -10.40 9.98
C LEU A 257 -17.87 -10.49 8.52
N ASP A 258 -17.33 -11.63 8.12
CA ASP A 258 -16.86 -11.84 6.74
C ASP A 258 -18.02 -11.94 5.73
N ALA A 259 -19.23 -12.30 6.18
CA ALA A 259 -20.39 -12.49 5.32
C ALA A 259 -21.04 -11.20 4.82
N VAL A 260 -20.78 -10.06 5.44
CA VAL A 260 -21.41 -8.76 5.13
C VAL A 260 -20.37 -7.70 4.73
N THR A 261 -20.78 -6.69 3.97
CA THR A 261 -19.89 -5.57 3.66
C THR A 261 -19.66 -4.70 4.89
N PHE A 262 -18.50 -4.05 4.94
CA PHE A 262 -18.18 -3.12 6.03
C PHE A 262 -19.17 -1.97 6.08
N SER A 263 -19.55 -1.41 4.93
CA SER A 263 -20.58 -0.37 4.87
C SER A 263 -21.91 -0.81 5.51
N SER A 264 -22.41 -2.02 5.17
CA SER A 264 -23.65 -2.54 5.77
C SER A 264 -23.53 -2.77 7.27
N TRP A 265 -22.37 -3.23 7.73
CA TRP A 265 -22.08 -3.41 9.15
C TRP A 265 -22.06 -2.06 9.89
N LEU A 266 -21.43 -1.03 9.30
CA LEU A 266 -21.40 0.33 9.85
C LEU A 266 -22.81 0.92 9.98
N ASP A 267 -23.68 0.73 8.96
CA ASP A 267 -25.07 1.15 8.99
C ASP A 267 -25.83 0.47 10.12
N ALA A 268 -25.69 -0.84 10.26
CA ALA A 268 -26.33 -1.64 11.32
C ALA A 268 -25.89 -1.24 12.74
N ASN A 269 -24.68 -0.67 12.89
CA ASN A 269 -24.15 -0.20 14.16
C ASN A 269 -24.32 1.33 14.37
N GLY A 270 -25.09 2.02 13.50
CA GLY A 270 -25.37 3.46 13.62
C GLY A 270 -24.17 4.37 13.38
N ILE A 271 -23.11 3.87 12.76
CA ILE A 271 -21.90 4.65 12.42
C ILE A 271 -22.11 5.30 11.06
N VAL A 272 -22.84 6.43 11.04
CA VAL A 272 -23.30 7.07 9.81
C VAL A 272 -22.72 8.48 9.57
N ALA A 273 -21.96 9.03 10.53
CA ALA A 273 -21.37 10.37 10.41
C ALA A 273 -20.45 10.47 9.18
N PRO A 274 -20.64 11.47 8.27
CA PRO A 274 -19.95 11.52 6.99
C PRO A 274 -18.42 11.53 7.11
N ALA A 275 -17.86 12.30 8.04
CA ALA A 275 -16.41 12.37 8.24
C ALA A 275 -15.82 11.01 8.70
N MET A 276 -16.53 10.30 9.60
CA MET A 276 -16.12 8.94 10.00
C MET A 276 -16.22 7.95 8.83
N ARG A 277 -17.29 8.00 8.06
CA ARG A 277 -17.48 7.15 6.87
C ARG A 277 -16.41 7.40 5.82
N TRP A 278 -16.03 8.65 5.60
CA TRP A 278 -14.93 8.99 4.70
C TRP A 278 -13.60 8.38 5.19
N TYR A 279 -13.28 8.55 6.47
CA TYR A 279 -12.04 8.01 7.03
C TYR A 279 -11.96 6.48 6.91
N LEU A 280 -13.04 5.79 7.26
CA LEU A 280 -13.09 4.33 7.14
C LEU A 280 -13.06 3.83 5.69
N ASP A 281 -13.67 4.59 4.77
CA ASP A 281 -13.58 4.30 3.35
C ASP A 281 -12.17 4.53 2.80
N TYR A 282 -11.49 5.60 3.27
CA TYR A 282 -10.08 5.89 3.00
C TYR A 282 -9.20 4.70 3.44
N CYS A 283 -9.30 4.25 4.69
CA CYS A 283 -8.54 3.12 5.21
C CYS A 283 -8.77 1.83 4.40
N CYS A 284 -10.00 1.58 3.93
CA CYS A 284 -10.29 0.43 3.07
C CYS A 284 -9.65 0.56 1.69
N ASN A 285 -9.66 1.76 1.11
CA ASN A 285 -9.03 2.01 -0.19
C ASN A 285 -7.51 1.89 -0.08
N ASP A 286 -6.90 2.36 1.02
CA ASP A 286 -5.47 2.26 1.27
C ASP A 286 -5.01 0.80 1.40
N ASP A 287 -5.65 0.02 2.27
CA ASP A 287 -5.19 -1.33 2.64
C ASP A 287 -5.68 -2.43 1.68
N TYR A 288 -6.79 -2.20 0.94
CA TYR A 288 -7.43 -3.20 0.08
C TYR A 288 -7.66 -2.74 -1.36
N GLY A 289 -7.41 -1.48 -1.66
CA GLY A 289 -7.62 -0.90 -2.98
C GLY A 289 -9.09 -0.70 -3.36
N ALA A 290 -10.04 -0.93 -2.46
CA ALA A 290 -11.47 -0.82 -2.68
C ALA A 290 -12.19 -0.31 -1.43
N GLY A 291 -13.29 0.43 -1.61
CA GLY A 291 -14.01 1.06 -0.53
C GLY A 291 -14.83 0.09 0.35
N SER A 292 -15.33 0.61 1.48
CA SER A 292 -16.10 -0.10 2.50
C SER A 292 -17.36 -0.81 1.99
N ALA A 293 -17.88 -0.42 0.83
CA ALA A 293 -19.00 -1.10 0.17
C ALA A 293 -18.62 -2.43 -0.51
N GLN A 294 -17.33 -2.71 -0.70
CA GLN A 294 -16.83 -3.92 -1.33
C GLN A 294 -16.10 -4.87 -0.38
N VAL A 295 -15.41 -4.32 0.62
CA VAL A 295 -14.68 -5.13 1.60
C VAL A 295 -15.62 -5.68 2.67
N SER A 296 -15.28 -6.82 3.25
CA SER A 296 -16.09 -7.41 4.34
C SER A 296 -15.93 -6.61 5.64
N ALA A 297 -16.90 -6.74 6.54
CA ALA A 297 -16.82 -6.13 7.86
C ALA A 297 -15.65 -6.69 8.68
N TRP A 298 -15.30 -7.96 8.47
CA TRP A 298 -14.09 -8.54 9.02
C TRP A 298 -12.85 -7.74 8.60
N ALA A 299 -12.71 -7.44 7.29
CA ALA A 299 -11.56 -6.71 6.78
C ALA A 299 -11.51 -5.28 7.32
N GLY A 300 -12.64 -4.56 7.32
CA GLY A 300 -12.71 -3.20 7.85
C GLY A 300 -12.34 -3.10 9.34
N LEU A 301 -12.71 -4.09 10.15
CA LEU A 301 -12.29 -4.17 11.55
C LEU A 301 -10.84 -4.66 11.69
N HIS A 302 -10.40 -5.58 10.83
CA HIS A 302 -9.05 -6.14 10.84
C HIS A 302 -7.99 -5.04 10.67
N TYR A 303 -8.23 -4.04 9.84
CA TYR A 303 -7.32 -2.90 9.65
C TYR A 303 -6.86 -2.32 10.99
N PHE A 304 -7.77 -2.16 11.93
CA PHE A 304 -7.50 -1.57 13.24
C PHE A 304 -7.13 -2.63 14.29
N ALA A 305 -7.95 -3.67 14.41
CA ALA A 305 -7.86 -4.64 15.51
C ALA A 305 -6.62 -5.55 15.44
N SER A 306 -6.00 -5.71 14.27
CA SER A 306 -4.77 -6.48 14.10
C SER A 306 -3.49 -5.66 14.32
N ARG A 307 -3.62 -4.34 14.48
CA ARG A 307 -2.51 -3.39 14.66
C ARG A 307 -2.66 -2.67 16.01
N HIS A 308 -2.79 -1.36 15.98
CA HIS A 308 -2.81 -0.47 17.17
C HIS A 308 -4.22 -0.11 17.66
N GLY A 309 -5.27 -0.68 17.08
CA GLY A 309 -6.65 -0.34 17.43
C GLY A 309 -7.12 0.96 16.79
N PHE A 310 -8.24 1.50 17.29
CA PHE A 310 -8.75 2.82 16.91
C PHE A 310 -9.01 3.64 18.17
N ARG A 311 -8.53 4.88 18.21
CA ARG A 311 -8.70 5.80 19.34
C ARG A 311 -9.57 6.98 18.96
N ALA A 312 -10.61 7.23 19.74
CA ALA A 312 -11.44 8.42 19.58
C ALA A 312 -10.74 9.65 20.17
N PRO A 313 -10.87 10.84 19.55
CA PRO A 313 -10.34 12.06 20.13
C PRO A 313 -10.85 12.31 21.57
N GLY A 314 -9.94 12.69 22.48
CA GLY A 314 -10.25 12.97 23.88
C GLY A 314 -10.42 11.72 24.76
N SER A 315 -9.97 10.54 24.33
CA SER A 315 -9.81 9.38 25.21
C SER A 315 -8.55 9.54 26.09
N ASP A 316 -8.63 9.11 27.34
CA ASP A 316 -7.52 9.20 28.31
C ASP A 316 -6.29 8.35 27.93
N ASP A 317 -6.45 7.41 27.02
CA ASP A 317 -5.39 6.52 26.51
C ASP A 317 -4.59 7.13 25.33
N ALA A 318 -4.76 8.41 25.08
CA ALA A 318 -4.06 9.12 23.99
C ALA A 318 -2.60 9.40 24.35
N HIS A 319 -1.75 8.38 24.46
CA HIS A 319 -0.31 8.55 24.37
C HIS A 319 0.07 8.79 22.90
N ILE A 320 0.25 10.07 22.56
CA ILE A 320 0.81 10.49 21.28
C ILE A 320 2.22 9.89 21.19
N GLY A 321 2.45 9.00 20.22
CA GLY A 321 3.76 8.46 19.90
C GLY A 321 4.09 7.09 20.51
N ASP A 322 3.09 6.23 20.75
CA ASP A 322 3.37 4.82 21.02
C ASP A 322 4.13 4.20 19.84
N ALA A 323 5.19 3.45 20.14
CA ALA A 323 5.98 2.72 19.13
C ALA A 323 5.14 1.72 18.30
N SER A 324 3.90 1.45 18.73
CA SER A 324 2.93 0.61 18.01
C SER A 324 2.41 1.24 16.70
N ASP A 325 2.44 2.56 16.56
CA ASP A 325 1.94 3.29 15.39
C ASP A 325 3.09 3.63 14.40
N ALA A 326 4.32 3.26 14.75
CA ALA A 326 5.48 3.53 13.93
C ALA A 326 5.51 2.68 12.68
N VAL A 327 6.01 3.23 11.60
CA VAL A 327 6.25 2.55 10.34
C VAL A 327 7.73 2.59 9.97
N LEU A 328 8.20 1.52 9.34
CA LEU A 328 9.50 1.46 8.69
C LEU A 328 9.33 1.93 7.25
N THR A 329 10.17 2.85 6.81
CA THR A 329 10.14 3.36 5.44
C THR A 329 11.54 3.67 4.92
N TRP A 330 11.68 3.66 3.61
CA TRP A 330 12.90 3.93 2.87
C TRP A 330 12.55 4.81 1.67
N PRO A 331 13.46 5.61 1.11
CA PRO A 331 13.19 6.40 -0.09
C PRO A 331 12.60 5.56 -1.23
N GLU A 332 13.10 4.35 -1.45
CA GLU A 332 12.60 3.38 -2.44
C GLU A 332 11.41 2.54 -1.94
N GLY A 333 10.88 2.84 -0.76
CA GLY A 333 9.84 2.03 -0.13
C GLY A 333 10.28 0.59 0.12
N ASN A 334 9.34 -0.35 0.03
CA ASN A 334 9.61 -1.78 0.27
C ASN A 334 10.54 -2.44 -0.78
N ALA A 335 10.96 -1.71 -1.82
CA ALA A 335 12.02 -2.19 -2.71
C ALA A 335 13.33 -2.43 -1.95
N TRP A 336 13.59 -1.66 -0.88
CA TRP A 336 14.73 -1.88 0.01
C TRP A 336 14.76 -3.31 0.59
N LEU A 337 13.62 -3.83 1.01
CA LEU A 337 13.47 -5.22 1.49
C LEU A 337 13.57 -6.22 0.35
N ALA A 338 12.86 -5.98 -0.76
CA ALA A 338 12.82 -6.87 -1.90
C ALA A 338 14.22 -7.09 -2.53
N GLU A 339 15.00 -6.04 -2.67
CA GLU A 339 16.37 -6.08 -3.18
C GLU A 339 17.29 -6.94 -2.29
N ARG A 340 17.16 -6.83 -0.97
CA ARG A 340 17.92 -7.63 -0.01
C ARG A 340 17.52 -9.11 0.01
N LEU A 341 16.25 -9.39 -0.22
CA LEU A 341 15.76 -10.76 -0.41
C LEU A 341 16.22 -11.36 -1.75
N ALA A 342 16.32 -10.56 -2.80
CA ALA A 342 16.73 -11.00 -4.13
C ALA A 342 18.25 -11.18 -4.26
N SER A 343 19.04 -10.33 -3.61
CA SER A 343 20.51 -10.28 -3.73
C SER A 343 21.21 -11.64 -3.52
N PRO A 344 20.85 -12.48 -2.53
CA PRO A 344 21.49 -13.77 -2.32
C PRO A 344 21.26 -14.80 -3.44
N LEU A 345 20.30 -14.55 -4.33
CA LEU A 345 20.01 -15.45 -5.46
C LEU A 345 21.05 -15.32 -6.59
N GLY A 346 21.61 -14.12 -6.80
CA GLY A 346 22.58 -13.87 -7.89
C GLY A 346 22.06 -14.37 -9.24
N ASP A 347 22.86 -15.17 -9.95
CA ASP A 347 22.51 -15.73 -11.27
C ASP A 347 21.34 -16.73 -11.25
N ARG A 348 20.85 -17.12 -10.07
CA ARG A 348 19.67 -17.98 -9.92
C ARG A 348 18.34 -17.22 -10.01
N LEU A 349 18.37 -15.89 -10.05
CA LEU A 349 17.24 -15.05 -10.36
C LEU A 349 17.23 -14.74 -11.86
N HIS A 350 16.24 -15.24 -12.57
CA HIS A 350 16.10 -15.09 -14.02
C HIS A 350 14.98 -14.10 -14.35
N ALA A 351 15.34 -12.84 -14.51
CA ALA A 351 14.46 -11.78 -14.96
C ALA A 351 14.10 -11.90 -16.46
N GLY A 352 12.97 -11.31 -16.88
CA GLY A 352 12.48 -11.39 -18.25
C GLY A 352 12.08 -12.80 -18.69
N ARG A 353 11.61 -13.66 -17.76
CA ARG A 353 11.11 -15.02 -18.04
C ARG A 353 9.61 -15.09 -17.81
N VAL A 354 8.87 -15.01 -18.89
CA VAL A 354 7.41 -15.10 -18.86
C VAL A 354 7.01 -16.58 -18.85
N VAL A 355 6.59 -17.11 -17.71
CA VAL A 355 6.08 -18.47 -17.60
C VAL A 355 4.73 -18.57 -18.30
N LEU A 356 4.54 -19.56 -19.15
CA LEU A 356 3.37 -19.73 -20.01
C LEU A 356 2.66 -21.08 -19.83
N GLY A 357 3.31 -22.04 -19.16
CA GLY A 357 2.72 -23.34 -18.88
C GLY A 357 3.45 -24.08 -17.79
N VAL A 358 2.69 -24.80 -16.95
CA VAL A 358 3.18 -25.66 -15.88
C VAL A 358 2.45 -26.99 -15.96
N GLU A 359 3.20 -28.06 -16.08
CA GLU A 359 2.71 -29.44 -16.19
C GLU A 359 3.35 -30.30 -15.11
N GLU A 360 2.53 -30.91 -14.26
CA GLU A 360 2.97 -31.90 -13.30
C GLU A 360 3.00 -33.29 -13.95
N THR A 361 4.14 -33.94 -13.90
CA THR A 361 4.32 -35.31 -14.34
C THR A 361 4.52 -36.25 -13.15
N ARG A 362 4.61 -37.55 -13.38
CA ARG A 362 4.85 -38.54 -12.31
C ARG A 362 6.05 -38.21 -11.43
N ASP A 363 7.14 -37.74 -12.03
CA ASP A 363 8.44 -37.63 -11.35
C ASP A 363 8.91 -36.19 -11.13
N ALA A 364 8.38 -35.22 -11.87
CA ALA A 364 8.80 -33.82 -11.83
C ALA A 364 7.68 -32.86 -12.27
N VAL A 365 7.96 -31.57 -12.19
CA VAL A 365 7.15 -30.51 -12.79
C VAL A 365 7.93 -29.87 -13.93
N SER A 366 7.31 -29.76 -15.09
CA SER A 366 7.82 -29.08 -16.27
C SER A 366 7.23 -27.67 -16.36
N VAL A 367 8.07 -26.65 -16.51
CA VAL A 367 7.68 -25.24 -16.59
C VAL A 367 8.23 -24.65 -17.88
N ASP A 368 7.34 -24.21 -18.76
CA ASP A 368 7.69 -23.55 -20.01
C ASP A 368 7.69 -22.03 -19.81
N ALA A 369 8.79 -21.39 -20.19
CA ALA A 369 8.97 -19.96 -20.09
C ALA A 369 9.46 -19.36 -21.41
N TRP A 370 9.02 -18.13 -21.70
CA TRP A 370 9.56 -17.30 -22.77
C TRP A 370 10.66 -16.39 -22.23
N ASN A 371 11.87 -16.55 -22.74
CA ASN A 371 12.98 -15.66 -22.47
C ASN A 371 12.88 -14.44 -23.38
N VAL A 372 12.53 -13.30 -22.81
CA VAL A 372 12.27 -12.07 -23.56
C VAL A 372 13.54 -11.55 -24.24
N ALA A 373 14.67 -11.58 -23.56
CA ALA A 373 15.94 -11.09 -24.12
C ALA A 373 16.44 -11.96 -25.27
N ALA A 374 16.38 -13.28 -25.11
CA ALA A 374 16.86 -14.23 -26.12
C ALA A 374 15.81 -14.54 -27.20
N GLN A 375 14.55 -14.10 -27.04
CA GLN A 375 13.42 -14.43 -27.91
C GLN A 375 13.28 -15.94 -28.13
N GLN A 376 13.38 -16.73 -27.04
CA GLN A 376 13.42 -18.20 -27.09
C GLN A 376 12.54 -18.81 -26.02
N ARG A 377 12.01 -20.01 -26.30
CA ARG A 377 11.31 -20.84 -25.34
C ARG A 377 12.31 -21.68 -24.54
N GLU A 378 12.27 -21.57 -23.21
CA GLU A 378 13.04 -22.38 -22.26
C GLU A 378 12.10 -23.34 -21.54
N ARG A 379 12.58 -24.55 -21.22
CA ARG A 379 11.88 -25.51 -20.36
C ARG A 379 12.69 -25.77 -19.10
N TRP A 380 12.06 -25.60 -17.94
CA TRP A 380 12.62 -25.90 -16.64
C TRP A 380 11.96 -27.16 -16.08
N ILE A 381 12.77 -28.03 -15.49
CA ILE A 381 12.31 -29.29 -14.89
C ILE A 381 12.80 -29.32 -13.45
N ALA A 382 11.87 -29.41 -12.49
CA ALA A 382 12.17 -29.46 -11.07
C ALA A 382 11.27 -30.48 -10.34
N PRO A 383 11.77 -31.18 -9.32
CA PRO A 383 10.95 -32.07 -8.48
C PRO A 383 9.94 -31.28 -7.63
N ARG A 384 10.18 -30.00 -7.39
CA ARG A 384 9.31 -29.10 -6.60
C ARG A 384 9.22 -27.74 -7.27
N VAL A 385 8.02 -27.20 -7.35
CA VAL A 385 7.73 -25.87 -7.91
C VAL A 385 6.87 -25.07 -6.94
N VAL A 386 7.24 -23.81 -6.70
CA VAL A 386 6.43 -22.87 -5.94
C VAL A 386 5.87 -21.84 -6.91
N LEU A 387 4.54 -21.76 -7.00
CA LEU A 387 3.83 -20.75 -7.78
C LEU A 387 3.53 -19.54 -6.87
N SER A 388 4.25 -18.45 -7.08
CA SER A 388 4.14 -17.20 -6.32
C SER A 388 3.49 -16.10 -7.16
N THR A 389 2.59 -16.50 -8.04
CA THR A 389 1.78 -15.61 -8.89
C THR A 389 0.37 -15.48 -8.34
N PRO A 390 -0.38 -14.42 -8.66
CA PRO A 390 -1.79 -14.31 -8.32
C PRO A 390 -2.55 -15.59 -8.68
N LEU A 391 -3.54 -15.99 -7.87
CA LEU A 391 -4.23 -17.28 -8.05
C LEU A 391 -4.88 -17.41 -9.42
N PHE A 392 -5.41 -16.31 -9.99
CA PHE A 392 -5.99 -16.33 -11.34
C PHE A 392 -4.94 -16.55 -12.45
N VAL A 393 -3.68 -16.17 -12.20
CA VAL A 393 -2.53 -16.47 -13.07
C VAL A 393 -2.14 -17.93 -12.91
N SER A 394 -1.94 -18.39 -11.66
CA SER A 394 -1.61 -19.79 -11.35
C SER A 394 -2.61 -20.77 -11.96
N ALA A 395 -3.92 -20.45 -11.91
CA ALA A 395 -4.98 -21.27 -12.50
C ALA A 395 -4.89 -21.39 -14.03
N ARG A 396 -4.31 -20.38 -14.71
CA ARG A 396 -4.10 -20.39 -16.17
C ARG A 396 -2.77 -21.04 -16.56
N LEU A 397 -1.77 -20.99 -15.67
CA LEU A 397 -0.48 -21.61 -15.94
C LEU A 397 -0.53 -23.13 -15.88
N LEU A 398 -1.34 -23.67 -14.97
CA LEU A 398 -1.46 -25.10 -14.76
C LEU A 398 -2.29 -25.76 -15.88
N GLN A 399 -1.75 -26.81 -16.50
CA GLN A 399 -2.45 -27.61 -17.48
C GLN A 399 -3.68 -28.32 -16.88
N ALA A 400 -3.56 -28.76 -15.63
CA ALA A 400 -4.63 -29.37 -14.84
C ALA A 400 -4.72 -28.68 -13.46
N PRO A 401 -5.35 -27.51 -13.36
CA PRO A 401 -5.48 -26.83 -12.08
C PRO A 401 -6.41 -27.61 -11.13
N PRO A 402 -6.05 -27.73 -9.83
CA PRO A 402 -6.95 -28.34 -8.85
C PRO A 402 -8.25 -27.54 -8.71
N PRO A 403 -9.38 -28.20 -8.43
CA PRO A 403 -10.70 -27.55 -8.34
C PRO A 403 -10.71 -26.35 -7.37
N GLU A 404 -10.03 -26.48 -6.24
CA GLU A 404 -9.93 -25.43 -5.22
C GLU A 404 -9.26 -24.17 -5.79
N LEU A 405 -8.24 -24.32 -6.64
CA LEU A 405 -7.58 -23.18 -7.30
C LEU A 405 -8.54 -22.47 -8.26
N VAL A 406 -9.34 -23.24 -9.01
CA VAL A 406 -10.31 -22.66 -9.93
C VAL A 406 -11.38 -21.86 -9.18
N VAL A 407 -11.84 -22.36 -8.03
CA VAL A 407 -12.79 -21.67 -7.16
C VAL A 407 -12.16 -20.41 -6.56
N ALA A 408 -11.00 -20.54 -5.93
CA ALA A 408 -10.30 -19.43 -5.28
C ALA A 408 -9.95 -18.32 -6.28
N ALA A 409 -9.47 -18.67 -7.49
CA ALA A 409 -9.14 -17.72 -8.54
C ALA A 409 -10.33 -16.89 -9.05
N ARG A 410 -11.55 -17.39 -8.88
CA ARG A 410 -12.79 -16.65 -9.20
C ARG A 410 -13.29 -15.80 -8.04
N GLN A 411 -13.03 -16.23 -6.81
CA GLN A 411 -13.46 -15.53 -5.60
C GLN A 411 -12.58 -14.31 -5.30
N VAL A 412 -11.26 -14.45 -5.43
CA VAL A 412 -10.31 -13.35 -5.14
C VAL A 412 -10.29 -12.37 -6.30
N ARG A 413 -10.88 -11.21 -6.09
CA ARG A 413 -10.81 -10.08 -7.02
C ARG A 413 -9.66 -9.17 -6.66
N HIS A 414 -9.15 -8.42 -7.63
CA HIS A 414 -8.01 -7.53 -7.43
C HIS A 414 -8.37 -6.12 -7.83
N ALA A 415 -8.07 -5.17 -6.98
CA ALA A 415 -8.21 -3.76 -7.26
C ALA A 415 -7.09 -3.27 -8.20
N PRO A 416 -7.42 -2.45 -9.21
CA PRO A 416 -6.43 -1.75 -10.01
C PRO A 416 -5.89 -0.53 -9.25
N TRP A 417 -4.61 -0.18 -9.50
CA TRP A 417 -3.93 0.95 -8.89
C TRP A 417 -3.10 1.74 -9.90
N LEU A 418 -3.03 3.05 -9.67
CA LEU A 418 -2.04 3.93 -10.27
C LEU A 418 -1.10 4.44 -9.18
N VAL A 419 0.20 4.39 -9.45
CA VAL A 419 1.24 5.04 -8.65
C VAL A 419 1.90 6.11 -9.52
N ALA A 420 2.02 7.32 -9.02
CA ALA A 420 2.57 8.45 -9.75
C ALA A 420 3.76 9.04 -9.01
N ASN A 421 4.94 8.97 -9.60
CA ASN A 421 6.14 9.60 -9.08
C ASN A 421 6.32 10.96 -9.76
N LEU A 422 6.35 12.04 -8.96
CA LEU A 422 6.51 13.42 -9.41
C LEU A 422 7.86 13.94 -8.92
N HIS A 423 8.78 14.20 -9.83
CA HIS A 423 10.04 14.87 -9.51
C HIS A 423 9.82 16.39 -9.47
N LEU A 424 10.17 16.98 -8.34
CA LEU A 424 10.13 18.42 -8.12
C LEU A 424 11.55 18.98 -8.08
N ASP A 425 11.79 20.07 -8.83
CA ASP A 425 13.09 20.76 -8.85
C ASP A 425 13.35 21.58 -7.57
N ALA A 426 12.30 21.84 -6.78
CA ALA A 426 12.37 22.56 -5.51
C ALA A 426 11.29 22.05 -4.56
N ALA A 427 11.51 22.18 -3.25
CA ALA A 427 10.53 21.89 -2.23
C ALA A 427 9.22 22.68 -2.42
N LEU A 428 8.09 22.09 -2.02
CA LEU A 428 6.82 22.79 -2.00
C LEU A 428 6.85 23.95 -0.99
N ASP A 429 6.10 25.00 -1.28
CA ASP A 429 5.97 26.15 -0.37
C ASP A 429 5.20 25.73 0.89
N ASP A 430 5.66 26.22 2.03
CA ASP A 430 4.96 26.00 3.31
C ASP A 430 3.54 26.56 3.26
N ARG A 431 2.61 25.80 3.84
CA ARG A 431 1.20 26.15 3.94
C ARG A 431 0.79 26.25 5.40
N PRO A 432 -0.22 27.06 5.73
CA PRO A 432 -0.75 27.14 7.10
C PRO A 432 -1.21 25.78 7.65
N GLY A 433 -0.92 25.52 8.91
CA GLY A 433 -1.36 24.34 9.63
C GLY A 433 -0.22 23.41 10.00
N ALA A 434 -0.43 22.09 9.92
CA ALA A 434 0.58 21.08 10.21
C ALA A 434 1.77 21.19 9.24
N PRO A 435 3.00 21.00 9.73
CA PRO A 435 4.21 21.07 8.89
C PRO A 435 4.22 19.95 7.83
N PRO A 436 5.10 20.07 6.80
CA PRO A 436 5.32 19.00 5.83
C PRO A 436 5.58 17.66 6.53
N SER A 437 4.85 16.63 6.11
CA SER A 437 4.87 15.29 6.69
C SER A 437 5.28 14.27 5.63
N TRP A 438 5.62 13.08 6.07
CA TRP A 438 5.90 11.98 5.15
C TRP A 438 4.65 11.62 4.34
N ASP A 439 3.50 11.37 4.98
CA ASP A 439 2.22 11.09 4.33
C ASP A 439 1.30 12.31 4.36
N ASN A 440 0.66 12.61 3.22
CA ASN A 440 -0.09 13.84 2.99
C ASN A 440 -1.39 13.53 2.25
N VAL A 441 -2.50 13.53 2.97
CA VAL A 441 -3.82 13.14 2.46
C VAL A 441 -4.73 14.36 2.26
N LEU A 442 -5.56 14.33 1.23
CA LEU A 442 -6.52 15.39 0.90
C LEU A 442 -7.94 14.92 1.19
N TYR A 443 -8.62 15.56 2.13
CA TYR A 443 -10.01 15.22 2.48
C TYR A 443 -10.94 15.36 1.28
N GLY A 444 -11.67 14.29 0.96
CA GLY A 444 -12.61 14.27 -0.15
C GLY A 444 -11.98 14.11 -1.54
N SER A 445 -10.66 13.97 -1.64
CA SER A 445 -10.00 13.60 -2.89
C SER A 445 -10.37 12.19 -3.35
N ALA A 446 -10.23 11.94 -4.65
CA ALA A 446 -10.33 10.61 -5.24
C ALA A 446 -9.00 9.82 -5.13
N SER A 447 -7.89 10.50 -4.78
CA SER A 447 -6.60 9.86 -4.50
C SER A 447 -6.47 9.50 -3.03
N LEU A 448 -5.41 8.74 -2.71
CA LEU A 448 -4.97 8.50 -1.33
C LEU A 448 -3.95 9.53 -0.85
N GLY A 449 -3.72 10.61 -1.63
CA GLY A 449 -2.68 11.57 -1.33
C GLY A 449 -1.31 11.17 -1.87
N TYR A 450 -0.26 11.61 -1.18
CA TYR A 450 1.13 11.35 -1.59
C TYR A 450 2.05 11.22 -0.39
N VAL A 451 3.15 10.49 -0.56
CA VAL A 451 4.29 10.49 0.35
C VAL A 451 5.44 11.29 -0.23
N ASP A 452 6.24 11.93 0.64
CA ASP A 452 7.50 12.57 0.27
C ASP A 452 8.63 11.55 0.45
N ASP A 453 9.18 11.06 -0.66
CA ASP A 453 10.21 10.01 -0.64
C ASP A 453 11.54 10.49 -0.04
N MET A 454 11.76 11.81 0.01
CA MET A 454 12.95 12.42 0.61
C MET A 454 12.74 12.86 2.07
N HIS A 455 11.60 12.55 2.70
CA HIS A 455 11.29 12.92 4.08
C HIS A 455 12.35 12.44 5.09
N GLN A 456 12.93 11.25 4.85
CA GLN A 456 14.02 10.68 5.65
C GLN A 456 15.40 11.29 5.33
N SER A 457 15.48 12.27 4.42
CA SER A 457 16.74 12.89 4.03
C SER A 457 17.34 13.67 5.19
N THR A 458 18.64 13.50 5.41
CA THR A 458 19.41 14.25 6.40
C THR A 458 20.09 15.49 5.81
N LEU A 459 19.73 15.88 4.59
CA LEU A 459 20.24 17.12 3.97
C LEU A 459 19.78 18.35 4.78
N PRO A 460 20.66 19.33 5.02
CA PRO A 460 20.36 20.48 5.89
C PRO A 460 19.40 21.50 5.26
N PHE A 461 19.07 21.35 3.99
CA PHE A 461 18.22 22.26 3.23
C PHE A 461 17.13 21.48 2.51
N ALA A 462 15.92 22.02 2.49
CA ALA A 462 14.87 21.57 1.59
C ALA A 462 15.32 21.80 0.14
N GLY A 463 15.19 20.79 -0.70
CA GLY A 463 15.68 20.80 -2.09
C GLY A 463 14.74 20.05 -3.02
N PRO A 464 15.26 19.60 -4.16
CA PRO A 464 14.54 18.70 -5.04
C PRO A 464 14.04 17.46 -4.28
N THR A 465 12.84 16.98 -4.61
CA THR A 465 12.24 15.77 -4.01
C THR A 465 11.48 14.96 -5.06
N VAL A 466 11.10 13.74 -4.69
CA VAL A 466 10.10 12.96 -5.41
C VAL A 466 8.90 12.79 -4.50
N LEU A 467 7.72 13.10 -5.02
CA LEU A 467 6.45 12.80 -4.37
C LEU A 467 5.86 11.57 -5.04
N THR A 468 5.46 10.58 -4.27
CA THR A 468 4.77 9.41 -4.78
C THR A 468 3.29 9.46 -4.40
N ALA A 469 2.43 9.68 -5.39
CA ALA A 469 0.99 9.75 -5.22
C ALA A 469 0.30 8.43 -5.58
N TYR A 470 -0.77 8.09 -4.85
CA TYR A 470 -1.45 6.81 -4.92
C TYR A 470 -2.93 6.97 -5.27
N TRP A 471 -3.40 6.14 -6.21
CA TRP A 471 -4.80 6.08 -6.63
C TRP A 471 -5.31 4.65 -6.60
N ALA A 472 -6.14 4.32 -5.62
CA ALA A 472 -6.89 3.08 -5.57
C ALA A 472 -8.10 3.19 -6.50
N LEU A 473 -8.25 2.27 -7.44
CA LEU A 473 -9.27 2.34 -8.48
C LEU A 473 -10.27 1.18 -8.39
N GLY A 474 -10.37 0.54 -7.23
CA GLY A 474 -11.32 -0.53 -6.97
C GLY A 474 -12.77 -0.05 -6.90
N GLY A 475 -12.98 1.19 -6.47
CA GLY A 475 -14.29 1.81 -6.38
C GLY A 475 -15.19 1.19 -5.31
N ARG A 476 -16.51 1.31 -5.49
CA ARG A 476 -17.56 0.87 -4.54
C ARG A 476 -18.36 -0.34 -5.03
N SER A 477 -18.09 -0.81 -6.25
CA SER A 477 -18.78 -1.93 -6.87
C SER A 477 -17.89 -2.68 -7.84
N GLU A 478 -18.27 -3.91 -8.20
CA GLU A 478 -17.56 -4.70 -9.20
C GLU A 478 -17.52 -4.03 -10.58
N ALA A 479 -18.56 -3.30 -10.93
CA ALA A 479 -18.62 -2.51 -12.16
C ALA A 479 -17.59 -1.39 -12.16
N GLU A 480 -17.45 -0.66 -11.04
CA GLU A 480 -16.45 0.40 -10.87
C GLU A 480 -15.02 -0.15 -10.86
N LEU A 481 -14.79 -1.31 -10.21
CA LEU A 481 -13.52 -2.01 -10.25
C LEU A 481 -13.13 -2.39 -11.69
N GLY A 482 -14.07 -2.91 -12.47
CA GLY A 482 -13.90 -3.18 -13.90
C GLY A 482 -13.59 -1.92 -14.71
N ALA A 483 -14.34 -0.83 -14.46
CA ALA A 483 -14.14 0.46 -15.11
C ALA A 483 -12.77 1.08 -14.76
N GLY A 484 -12.32 0.99 -13.51
CA GLY A 484 -11.00 1.43 -13.07
C GLY A 484 -9.87 0.75 -13.86
N ARG A 485 -9.98 -0.57 -14.04
CA ARG A 485 -9.02 -1.34 -14.85
C ARG A 485 -9.03 -0.94 -16.32
N GLU A 486 -10.22 -0.76 -16.91
CA GLU A 486 -10.40 -0.31 -18.28
C GLU A 486 -9.78 1.07 -18.52
N ARG A 487 -9.97 2.01 -17.58
CA ARG A 487 -9.36 3.35 -17.61
C ARG A 487 -7.83 3.26 -17.61
N LEU A 488 -7.22 2.48 -16.73
CA LEU A 488 -5.76 2.28 -16.71
C LEU A 488 -5.23 1.69 -18.02
N LEU A 489 -6.05 0.88 -18.70
CA LEU A 489 -5.68 0.25 -19.96
C LEU A 489 -5.73 1.21 -21.14
N ARG A 490 -6.76 2.07 -21.19
CA ARG A 490 -7.08 2.88 -22.39
C ARG A 490 -6.66 4.33 -22.30
N GLU A 491 -6.67 4.93 -21.10
CA GLU A 491 -6.33 6.33 -20.95
C GLU A 491 -4.82 6.55 -21.07
N THR A 492 -4.45 7.67 -21.69
CA THR A 492 -3.06 8.01 -21.96
C THR A 492 -2.32 8.44 -20.69
N TRP A 493 -1.01 8.37 -20.72
CA TRP A 493 -0.15 8.92 -19.67
C TRP A 493 -0.50 10.38 -19.36
N SER A 494 -0.66 11.22 -20.39
CA SER A 494 -0.94 12.65 -20.20
C SER A 494 -2.28 12.92 -19.51
N MET A 495 -3.31 12.10 -19.76
CA MET A 495 -4.60 12.23 -19.07
C MET A 495 -4.45 11.92 -17.57
N TRP A 496 -3.71 10.87 -17.22
CA TRP A 496 -3.46 10.53 -15.82
C TRP A 496 -2.54 11.52 -15.13
N ALA A 497 -1.45 11.94 -15.78
CA ALA A 497 -0.56 12.97 -15.24
C ALA A 497 -1.31 14.27 -14.95
N GLY A 498 -2.18 14.72 -15.88
CA GLY A 498 -3.02 15.90 -15.67
C GLY A 498 -3.98 15.77 -14.48
N ARG A 499 -4.58 14.58 -14.25
CA ARG A 499 -5.45 14.35 -13.09
C ARG A 499 -4.68 14.39 -11.77
N VAL A 500 -3.53 13.74 -11.73
CA VAL A 500 -2.67 13.71 -10.53
C VAL A 500 -2.26 15.13 -10.15
N VAL A 501 -1.79 15.91 -11.12
CA VAL A 501 -1.40 17.30 -10.88
C VAL A 501 -2.59 18.15 -10.43
N ALA A 502 -3.75 18.03 -11.08
CA ALA A 502 -4.95 18.78 -10.72
C ALA A 502 -5.45 18.47 -9.30
N ASP A 503 -5.36 17.21 -8.89
CA ASP A 503 -5.75 16.76 -7.55
C ASP A 503 -4.84 17.36 -6.48
N LEU A 504 -3.53 17.17 -6.60
CA LEU A 504 -2.56 17.64 -5.63
C LEU A 504 -2.44 19.18 -5.60
N ALA A 505 -2.67 19.86 -6.72
CA ALA A 505 -2.66 21.31 -6.81
C ALA A 505 -3.76 21.96 -5.95
N THR A 506 -4.80 21.24 -5.54
CA THR A 506 -5.81 21.75 -4.60
C THR A 506 -5.21 22.10 -3.23
N ALA A 507 -4.20 21.36 -2.80
CA ALA A 507 -3.46 21.65 -1.58
C ALA A 507 -2.17 22.44 -1.83
N HIS A 508 -1.60 22.36 -3.03
CA HIS A 508 -0.31 22.94 -3.39
C HIS A 508 -0.37 23.68 -4.73
N ALA A 509 -0.80 24.95 -4.70
CA ALA A 509 -0.95 25.77 -5.91
C ALA A 509 0.37 26.00 -6.67
N ASP A 510 1.51 25.87 -6.00
CA ASP A 510 2.87 25.98 -6.54
C ASP A 510 3.38 24.67 -7.18
N LEU A 511 2.76 23.53 -6.89
CA LEU A 511 3.16 22.21 -7.41
C LEU A 511 3.34 22.19 -8.95
N PRO A 512 2.37 22.66 -9.76
CA PRO A 512 2.50 22.59 -11.23
C PRO A 512 3.75 23.29 -11.78
N GLY A 513 4.21 24.34 -11.12
CA GLY A 513 5.40 25.10 -11.53
C GLY A 513 6.74 24.49 -11.09
N LYS A 514 6.70 23.48 -10.20
CA LYS A 514 7.88 22.83 -9.65
C LYS A 514 8.13 21.43 -10.21
N ILE A 515 7.14 20.84 -10.87
CA ILE A 515 7.26 19.52 -11.49
C ILE A 515 8.12 19.63 -12.75
N SER A 516 9.16 18.81 -12.83
CA SER A 516 9.97 18.63 -14.05
C SER A 516 9.70 17.30 -14.75
N ARG A 517 9.30 16.24 -14.00
CA ARG A 517 9.05 14.91 -14.55
C ARG A 517 7.95 14.18 -13.82
N ILE A 518 7.14 13.40 -14.54
CA ILE A 518 6.11 12.52 -13.98
C ILE A 518 6.26 11.12 -14.57
N ASP A 519 6.58 10.13 -13.74
CA ASP A 519 6.59 8.73 -14.12
C ASP A 519 5.40 8.02 -13.51
N LEU A 520 4.65 7.27 -14.32
CA LEU A 520 3.43 6.58 -13.89
C LEU A 520 3.60 5.07 -13.97
N MET A 521 3.25 4.39 -12.90
CA MET A 521 3.14 2.94 -12.83
C MET A 521 1.68 2.53 -12.73
N ARG A 522 1.27 1.54 -13.55
CA ARG A 522 -0.10 1.01 -13.53
C ARG A 522 -0.14 -0.46 -13.16
N TYR A 523 -1.02 -0.79 -12.25
CA TYR A 523 -1.31 -2.15 -11.83
C TYR A 523 -2.76 -2.50 -12.15
N GLY A 524 -3.00 -3.41 -13.08
CA GLY A 524 -4.37 -3.88 -13.40
C GLY A 524 -4.95 -4.78 -12.30
N HIS A 525 -4.10 -5.40 -11.50
CA HIS A 525 -4.44 -6.39 -10.47
C HIS A 525 -3.48 -6.26 -9.28
N ALA A 526 -3.50 -5.12 -8.60
CA ALA A 526 -2.54 -4.78 -7.56
C ALA A 526 -2.78 -5.52 -6.25
N MET A 527 -4.00 -5.43 -5.72
CA MET A 527 -4.30 -5.88 -4.36
C MET A 527 -5.56 -6.74 -4.34
N ALA A 528 -5.52 -7.85 -3.60
CA ALA A 528 -6.69 -8.66 -3.34
C ALA A 528 -7.72 -7.85 -2.53
N VAL A 529 -8.96 -7.86 -3.00
CA VAL A 529 -10.10 -7.26 -2.29
C VAL A 529 -10.74 -8.30 -1.39
N PRO A 530 -10.69 -8.18 -0.06
CA PRO A 530 -11.32 -9.11 0.88
C PRO A 530 -12.83 -8.90 0.90
N SER A 531 -13.50 -9.24 -0.20
CA SER A 531 -14.95 -9.14 -0.33
C SER A 531 -15.67 -10.15 0.60
N PRO A 532 -16.96 -9.94 0.91
CA PRO A 532 -17.71 -10.87 1.75
C PRO A 532 -17.56 -12.34 1.34
N GLY A 533 -17.24 -13.20 2.32
CA GLY A 533 -17.08 -14.65 2.16
C GLY A 533 -15.76 -15.11 1.55
N VAL A 534 -14.86 -14.19 1.18
CA VAL A 534 -13.58 -14.58 0.57
C VAL A 534 -12.60 -15.07 1.64
N ARG A 535 -12.48 -14.38 2.77
CA ARG A 535 -11.52 -14.78 3.82
C ARG A 535 -11.90 -16.13 4.48
N SER A 536 -13.18 -16.40 4.66
CA SER A 536 -13.71 -17.65 5.19
C SER A 536 -13.75 -18.79 4.16
N SER A 537 -13.31 -18.57 2.91
CA SER A 537 -13.39 -19.54 1.81
C SER A 537 -12.68 -20.85 2.13
N PRO A 538 -13.37 -22.01 2.07
CA PRO A 538 -12.74 -23.32 2.20
C PRO A 538 -11.70 -23.58 1.10
N ALA A 539 -11.90 -23.04 -0.10
CA ALA A 539 -10.98 -23.23 -1.22
C ALA A 539 -9.61 -22.57 -0.95
N LEU A 540 -9.57 -21.36 -0.37
CA LEU A 540 -8.32 -20.72 0.02
C LEU A 540 -7.58 -21.50 1.12
N ARG A 541 -8.29 -22.01 2.11
CA ARG A 541 -7.70 -22.85 3.15
C ARG A 541 -7.12 -24.15 2.58
N ALA A 542 -7.85 -24.83 1.72
CA ALA A 542 -7.39 -26.06 1.09
C ALA A 542 -6.11 -25.84 0.26
N LEU A 543 -6.00 -24.71 -0.48
CA LEU A 543 -4.80 -24.38 -1.24
C LEU A 543 -3.57 -24.12 -0.37
N ALA A 544 -3.75 -23.58 0.82
CA ALA A 544 -2.64 -23.37 1.76
C ALA A 544 -2.08 -24.71 2.29
N GLU A 545 -2.89 -25.76 2.29
CA GLU A 545 -2.55 -27.11 2.80
C GLU A 545 -2.14 -28.11 1.71
N VAL A 546 -2.11 -27.69 0.43
CA VAL A 546 -1.78 -28.58 -0.69
C VAL A 546 -0.44 -29.29 -0.45
N ARG A 547 -0.47 -30.63 -0.56
CA ARG A 547 0.69 -31.49 -0.51
C ARG A 547 0.91 -32.09 -1.89
N GLY A 548 2.11 -31.92 -2.44
CA GLY A 548 2.44 -32.39 -3.78
C GLY A 548 3.78 -31.83 -4.24
N ARG A 549 3.94 -31.73 -5.55
CA ARG A 549 5.13 -31.13 -6.16
C ARG A 549 4.97 -29.64 -6.42
N ILE A 550 3.72 -29.16 -6.47
CA ILE A 550 3.38 -27.76 -6.72
C ILE A 550 2.80 -27.15 -5.45
N HIS A 551 3.39 -26.03 -5.02
CA HIS A 551 2.98 -25.29 -3.84
C HIS A 551 2.55 -23.87 -4.24
N PHE A 552 1.54 -23.33 -3.59
CA PHE A 552 1.05 -21.97 -3.85
C PHE A 552 1.55 -20.99 -2.77
N ALA A 553 2.07 -19.85 -3.19
CA ALA A 553 2.72 -18.87 -2.32
C ALA A 553 2.39 -17.45 -2.77
N HIS A 554 1.19 -16.98 -2.50
CA HIS A 554 0.77 -15.62 -2.82
C HIS A 554 -0.10 -15.06 -1.70
N SER A 555 -0.07 -13.74 -1.49
CA SER A 555 -0.93 -13.06 -0.50
C SER A 555 -2.44 -13.25 -0.76
N ASP A 556 -2.84 -13.61 -1.98
CA ASP A 556 -4.21 -14.01 -2.30
C ASP A 556 -4.75 -15.13 -1.40
N LEU A 557 -3.88 -16.03 -0.92
CA LEU A 557 -4.26 -17.10 0.01
C LEU A 557 -4.77 -16.58 1.36
N SER A 558 -4.40 -15.35 1.68
CA SER A 558 -4.86 -14.61 2.85
C SER A 558 -6.01 -13.65 2.52
N ALA A 559 -6.34 -13.48 1.23
CA ALA A 559 -7.22 -12.43 0.72
C ALA A 559 -6.80 -11.03 1.16
N TYR A 560 -5.49 -10.82 1.41
CA TYR A 560 -4.94 -9.59 1.97
C TYR A 560 -3.52 -9.33 1.45
N SER A 561 -3.32 -8.17 0.82
CA SER A 561 -2.11 -7.89 0.05
C SER A 561 -1.15 -6.95 0.78
N VAL A 562 -0.63 -7.37 1.94
CA VAL A 562 0.45 -6.70 2.67
C VAL A 562 1.73 -7.52 2.65
N PHE A 563 2.86 -6.90 2.99
CA PHE A 563 4.18 -7.52 2.97
C PHE A 563 4.23 -8.77 3.85
N GLU A 564 3.70 -8.69 5.07
CA GLU A 564 3.74 -9.77 6.06
C GLU A 564 2.97 -11.01 5.58
N GLU A 565 1.82 -10.83 4.94
CA GLU A 565 1.04 -11.94 4.37
C GLU A 565 1.79 -12.62 3.22
N ALA A 566 2.31 -11.83 2.29
CA ALA A 566 3.09 -12.33 1.17
C ALA A 566 4.34 -13.09 1.67
N PHE A 567 5.05 -12.52 2.64
CA PHE A 567 6.25 -13.11 3.22
C PHE A 567 5.96 -14.41 3.99
N TYR A 568 4.88 -14.42 4.77
CA TYR A 568 4.41 -15.63 5.46
C TYR A 568 4.03 -16.74 4.48
N GLN A 569 3.18 -16.44 3.48
CA GLN A 569 2.74 -17.43 2.50
C GLN A 569 3.91 -17.99 1.69
N GLY A 570 4.87 -17.15 1.35
CA GLY A 570 6.11 -17.56 0.70
C GLY A 570 6.95 -18.49 1.57
N THR A 571 7.22 -18.09 2.81
CA THR A 571 8.00 -18.89 3.76
C THR A 571 7.34 -20.24 4.03
N ARG A 572 6.02 -20.27 4.21
CA ARG A 572 5.23 -21.50 4.38
C ARG A 572 5.42 -22.46 3.18
N ALA A 573 5.21 -21.93 1.98
CA ALA A 573 5.30 -22.74 0.76
C ALA A 573 6.75 -23.25 0.51
N GLY A 574 7.75 -22.43 0.77
CA GLY A 574 9.16 -22.82 0.66
C GLY A 574 9.55 -23.92 1.65
N ARG A 575 9.12 -23.82 2.92
CA ARG A 575 9.30 -24.88 3.93
C ARG A 575 8.62 -26.18 3.51
N ALA A 576 7.37 -26.12 3.02
CA ALA A 576 6.64 -27.29 2.54
C ALA A 576 7.32 -27.93 1.31
N ALA A 577 7.80 -27.14 0.35
CA ALA A 577 8.55 -27.62 -0.81
C ALA A 577 9.89 -28.27 -0.42
N ALA A 578 10.52 -27.86 0.67
CA ALA A 578 11.71 -28.49 1.24
C ALA A 578 11.41 -29.80 2.00
N GLY A 579 10.14 -30.20 2.14
CA GLY A 579 9.74 -31.37 2.91
C GLY A 579 9.78 -31.17 4.43
N ARG A 580 9.81 -29.92 4.91
CA ARG A 580 9.77 -29.59 6.34
C ARG A 580 8.33 -29.26 6.78
N SER A 581 7.90 -29.84 7.89
CA SER A 581 6.60 -29.51 8.49
C SER A 581 6.61 -28.06 8.96
N ILE A 582 5.48 -27.37 8.81
CA ILE A 582 5.25 -26.07 9.45
C ILE A 582 4.95 -26.36 10.91
N ALA A 583 5.83 -25.96 11.81
CA ALA A 583 5.61 -26.01 13.24
C ALA A 583 4.73 -24.82 13.66
#